data_c4c005cd17030b6b378565f5fd53f22a
#
_entry.id   c4c005cd17030b6b378565f5fd53f22a
#
_cell.length_a   1.000
_cell.length_b   1.000
_cell.length_c   1.000
_cell.angle_alpha   90.00
_cell.angle_beta   90.00
_cell.angle_gamma   90.00
#
_symmetry.space_group_name_H-M   'P 1'
#
loop_
_entity.id
_entity.type
_entity.pdbx_description
1 polymer ?
#
loop_
_entity_poly.entity_id
_entity_poly.type
_entity_poly.pdbx_seq_one_letter_code
_entity_poly.pdbx_strand_id
1 'polypeptide(L)'
;MKLHVLGSNSDGNGYILEGNSQTLLLECGLPLKYVKQALNFDLTKIIGVLVSHAHGDHAKFIDRYTGIPIYTSTDTIEYLGVEEWLRYQAIEAGKQYTIGEFKVIPFSVKHDVPCLGFLINHPESGNILFVTDTHYIPNTFKGLNQILIEANYEERILNENLIDGKIDNMRYQRVIRSHMSLETCVEALKKNDLKGVQNIVLIHLSPQNSDAKLFKRKEIGRASC
;
A
#
# COMPACT_ATOMS: atom_id res chain seq x y z
N MET A 1 4.32 -6.62 -16.75
CA MET A 1 3.57 -5.69 -15.87
C MET A 1 4.45 -4.52 -15.48
N LYS A 2 3.90 -3.31 -15.43
CA LYS A 2 4.59 -2.08 -15.02
C LYS A 2 3.96 -1.51 -13.75
N LEU A 3 4.80 -1.12 -12.78
CA LEU A 3 4.37 -0.39 -11.59
C LEU A 3 4.58 1.11 -11.80
N HIS A 4 3.52 1.91 -11.56
CA HIS A 4 3.65 3.35 -11.43
C HIS A 4 3.38 3.73 -9.99
N VAL A 5 4.26 4.52 -9.38
CA VAL A 5 4.07 5.13 -8.07
C VAL A 5 3.70 6.58 -8.29
N LEU A 6 2.44 6.94 -8.03
CA LEU A 6 1.92 8.30 -8.23
C LEU A 6 2.18 9.19 -7.01
N GLY A 7 2.20 8.58 -5.85
CA GLY A 7 2.53 9.14 -4.56
C GLY A 7 2.54 8.05 -3.50
N SER A 8 3.36 8.23 -2.46
CA SER A 8 3.60 7.20 -1.45
C SER A 8 4.05 7.82 -0.12
N ASN A 9 3.18 8.60 0.50
CA ASN A 9 3.40 9.26 1.79
C ASN A 9 2.08 9.77 2.38
N SER A 10 2.13 10.43 3.53
CA SER A 10 0.96 11.00 4.21
C SER A 10 0.23 12.14 3.48
N ASP A 11 0.75 12.63 2.34
CA ASP A 11 0.03 13.59 1.50
C ASP A 11 -0.93 12.89 0.53
N GLY A 12 -0.64 11.63 0.19
CA GLY A 12 -1.50 10.78 -0.63
C GLY A 12 -0.79 9.58 -1.24
N ASN A 13 -1.50 8.47 -1.24
CA ASN A 13 -1.06 7.19 -1.77
C ASN A 13 -1.83 6.84 -3.03
N GLY A 14 -1.13 6.36 -4.05
CA GLY A 14 -1.73 5.91 -5.29
C GLY A 14 -0.72 5.17 -6.15
N TYR A 15 -1.10 3.96 -6.61
CA TYR A 15 -0.23 3.11 -7.41
C TYR A 15 -1.02 2.50 -8.56
N ILE A 16 -0.34 2.14 -9.64
CA ILE A 16 -0.93 1.48 -10.80
C ILE A 16 -0.15 0.21 -11.11
N LEU A 17 -0.84 -0.90 -11.15
CA LEU A 17 -0.36 -2.16 -11.70
C LEU A 17 -0.85 -2.26 -13.15
N GLU A 18 -0.04 -1.78 -14.10
CA GLU A 18 -0.37 -1.77 -15.52
C GLU A 18 0.09 -3.08 -16.18
N GLY A 19 -0.87 -3.94 -16.53
CA GLY A 19 -0.64 -5.11 -17.36
C GLY A 19 -0.84 -4.80 -18.84
N ASN A 20 -0.56 -5.77 -19.72
CA ASN A 20 -0.72 -5.61 -21.15
C ASN A 20 -2.19 -5.41 -21.55
N SER A 21 -3.10 -6.17 -20.93
CA SER A 21 -4.53 -6.17 -21.22
C SER A 21 -5.36 -5.39 -20.20
N GLN A 22 -5.01 -5.47 -18.92
CA GLN A 22 -5.78 -4.94 -17.81
C GLN A 22 -4.91 -4.20 -16.80
N THR A 23 -5.51 -3.24 -16.11
CA THR A 23 -4.85 -2.37 -15.13
C THR A 23 -5.63 -2.38 -13.82
N LEU A 24 -4.93 -2.63 -12.71
CA LEU A 24 -5.48 -2.54 -11.37
C LEU A 24 -4.85 -1.35 -10.64
N LEU A 25 -5.67 -0.53 -10.01
CA LEU A 25 -5.22 0.59 -9.20
C LEU A 25 -5.14 0.16 -7.73
N LEU A 26 -4.23 0.80 -6.98
CA LEU A 26 -4.13 0.66 -5.53
C LEU A 26 -4.19 2.06 -4.92
N GLU A 27 -5.10 2.24 -3.97
CA GLU A 27 -5.39 3.46 -3.23
C GLU A 27 -6.02 4.60 -4.05
N CYS A 28 -6.81 5.42 -3.36
CA CYS A 28 -7.50 6.61 -3.86
C CYS A 28 -7.10 7.89 -3.12
N GLY A 29 -5.91 7.93 -2.51
CA GLY A 29 -5.39 9.08 -1.77
C GLY A 29 -5.00 10.26 -2.65
N LEU A 30 -4.91 10.05 -3.96
CA LEU A 30 -4.55 11.07 -4.94
C LEU A 30 -5.68 11.35 -5.94
N PRO A 31 -5.77 12.58 -6.47
CA PRO A 31 -6.72 12.91 -7.53
C PRO A 31 -6.56 12.01 -8.76
N LEU A 32 -7.68 11.57 -9.35
CA LEU A 32 -7.73 10.73 -10.55
C LEU A 32 -6.94 11.31 -11.75
N LYS A 33 -6.69 12.63 -11.77
CA LYS A 33 -5.88 13.28 -12.82
C LYS A 33 -4.46 12.69 -12.92
N TYR A 34 -3.86 12.25 -11.81
CA TYR A 34 -2.53 11.63 -11.82
C TYR A 34 -2.56 10.24 -12.48
N VAL A 35 -3.62 9.46 -12.25
CA VAL A 35 -3.85 8.20 -12.96
C VAL A 35 -4.02 8.45 -14.47
N LYS A 36 -4.85 9.44 -14.84
CA LYS A 36 -5.06 9.84 -16.25
C LYS A 36 -3.74 10.20 -16.93
N GLN A 37 -2.91 11.02 -16.29
CA GLN A 37 -1.60 11.43 -16.82
C GLN A 37 -0.65 10.24 -16.98
N ALA A 38 -0.56 9.37 -15.97
CA ALA A 38 0.33 8.21 -15.99
C ALA A 38 -0.05 7.19 -17.08
N LEU A 39 -1.34 7.06 -17.39
CA LEU A 39 -1.88 6.16 -18.42
C LEU A 39 -2.15 6.87 -19.76
N ASN A 40 -1.54 8.04 -20.01
CA ASN A 40 -1.74 8.81 -21.25
C ASN A 40 -3.23 9.02 -21.61
N PHE A 41 -4.08 9.22 -20.59
CA PHE A 41 -5.54 9.41 -20.69
C PHE A 41 -6.33 8.20 -21.21
N ASP A 42 -5.72 7.04 -21.37
CA ASP A 42 -6.42 5.79 -21.65
C ASP A 42 -6.78 5.06 -20.35
N LEU A 43 -8.04 5.14 -19.94
CA LEU A 43 -8.57 4.49 -18.75
C LEU A 43 -9.33 3.19 -19.08
N THR A 44 -9.43 2.81 -20.34
CA THR A 44 -10.29 1.69 -20.81
C THR A 44 -9.88 0.34 -20.26
N LYS A 45 -8.60 0.19 -19.89
CA LYS A 45 -8.05 -1.04 -19.30
C LYS A 45 -8.22 -1.12 -17.78
N ILE A 46 -8.67 -0.06 -17.10
CA ILE A 46 -8.82 -0.08 -15.65
C ILE A 46 -10.02 -0.94 -15.26
N ILE A 47 -9.76 -1.99 -14.49
CA ILE A 47 -10.78 -2.95 -14.06
C ILE A 47 -11.23 -2.74 -12.62
N GLY A 48 -10.51 -1.97 -11.82
CA GLY A 48 -10.87 -1.67 -10.44
C GLY A 48 -9.77 -0.97 -9.65
N VAL A 49 -10.12 -0.63 -8.41
CA VAL A 49 -9.21 -0.07 -7.40
C VAL A 49 -9.32 -0.92 -6.14
N LEU A 50 -8.18 -1.30 -5.54
CA LEU A 50 -8.12 -1.82 -4.17
C LEU A 50 -7.83 -0.65 -3.22
N VAL A 51 -8.61 -0.50 -2.15
CA VAL A 51 -8.38 0.50 -1.10
C VAL A 51 -8.19 -0.22 0.22
N SER A 52 -7.07 0.06 0.89
CA SER A 52 -6.67 -0.62 2.12
C SER A 52 -7.52 -0.21 3.31
N HIS A 53 -7.78 1.08 3.50
CA HIS A 53 -8.53 1.63 4.63
C HIS A 53 -9.03 3.06 4.38
N ALA A 54 -9.73 3.63 5.36
CA ALA A 54 -10.49 4.86 5.21
C ALA A 54 -9.72 6.16 5.44
N HIS A 55 -8.43 6.14 5.83
CA HIS A 55 -7.68 7.39 6.05
C HIS A 55 -7.59 8.25 4.78
N GLY A 56 -7.55 9.57 4.98
CA GLY A 56 -7.63 10.52 3.88
C GLY A 56 -6.53 10.37 2.83
N ASP A 57 -5.32 10.03 3.24
CA ASP A 57 -4.20 9.81 2.32
C ASP A 57 -4.31 8.49 1.52
N HIS A 58 -5.33 7.66 1.79
CA HIS A 58 -5.66 6.44 1.04
C HIS A 58 -7.01 6.51 0.33
N ALA A 59 -7.99 7.25 0.87
CA ALA A 59 -9.37 7.26 0.37
C ALA A 59 -9.94 8.64 0.03
N LYS A 60 -9.21 9.75 0.25
CA LYS A 60 -9.71 11.14 0.10
C LYS A 60 -10.43 11.43 -1.21
N PHE A 61 -9.99 10.82 -2.30
CA PHE A 61 -10.56 11.08 -3.62
C PHE A 61 -11.40 9.93 -4.15
N ILE A 62 -11.79 8.98 -3.29
CA ILE A 62 -12.51 7.76 -3.66
C ILE A 62 -13.78 8.07 -4.48
N ASP A 63 -14.51 9.15 -4.13
CA ASP A 63 -15.71 9.57 -4.85
C ASP A 63 -15.45 10.09 -6.26
N ARG A 64 -14.21 10.50 -6.54
CA ARG A 64 -13.79 11.02 -7.84
C ARG A 64 -13.39 9.94 -8.84
N TYR A 65 -13.25 8.69 -8.39
CA TYR A 65 -12.95 7.54 -9.25
C TYR A 65 -14.24 6.95 -9.86
N THR A 66 -15.03 7.83 -10.50
CA THR A 66 -16.34 7.48 -11.07
C THR A 66 -16.21 6.48 -12.21
N GLY A 67 -17.13 5.50 -12.24
CA GLY A 67 -17.15 4.46 -13.28
C GLY A 67 -16.10 3.33 -13.07
N ILE A 68 -15.30 3.39 -12.00
CA ILE A 68 -14.31 2.36 -11.68
C ILE A 68 -14.80 1.61 -10.43
N PRO A 69 -14.92 0.26 -10.45
CA PRO A 69 -15.24 -0.53 -9.28
C PRO A 69 -14.19 -0.38 -8.17
N ILE A 70 -14.62 -0.25 -6.93
CA ILE A 70 -13.76 -0.07 -5.76
C ILE A 70 -13.94 -1.27 -4.83
N TYR A 71 -12.85 -1.93 -4.51
CA TYR A 71 -12.80 -3.09 -3.62
C TYR A 71 -12.14 -2.71 -2.31
N THR A 72 -12.85 -2.82 -1.21
CA THR A 72 -12.36 -2.48 0.13
C THR A 72 -13.14 -3.25 1.20
N SER A 73 -12.80 -3.11 2.49
CA SER A 73 -13.54 -3.74 3.58
C SER A 73 -14.90 -3.08 3.83
N THR A 74 -15.84 -3.83 4.39
CA THR A 74 -17.12 -3.28 4.89
C THR A 74 -16.88 -2.14 5.88
N ASP A 75 -15.93 -2.32 6.81
CA ASP A 75 -15.58 -1.28 7.79
C ASP A 75 -15.16 0.04 7.11
N THR A 76 -14.40 -0.06 6.02
CA THR A 76 -13.98 1.14 5.25
C THR A 76 -15.17 1.81 4.56
N ILE A 77 -16.09 1.02 3.98
CA ILE A 77 -17.32 1.53 3.34
C ILE A 77 -18.18 2.27 4.37
N GLU A 78 -18.41 1.65 5.53
CA GLU A 78 -19.18 2.23 6.64
C GLU A 78 -18.54 3.50 7.19
N TYR A 79 -17.22 3.49 7.42
CA TYR A 79 -16.49 4.65 7.94
C TYR A 79 -16.57 5.85 6.99
N LEU A 80 -16.50 5.62 5.68
CA LEU A 80 -16.59 6.66 4.67
C LEU A 80 -18.03 7.13 4.43
N GLY A 81 -19.04 6.43 4.97
CA GLY A 81 -20.45 6.75 4.78
C GLY A 81 -20.89 6.66 3.31
N VAL A 82 -20.20 5.82 2.52
CA VAL A 82 -20.56 5.60 1.12
C VAL A 82 -21.51 4.42 1.01
N GLU A 83 -22.51 4.53 0.10
CA GLU A 83 -23.48 3.45 -0.06
C GLU A 83 -22.89 2.31 -0.92
N GLU A 84 -23.13 1.06 -0.52
CA GLU A 84 -22.72 -0.18 -1.21
C GLU A 84 -23.43 -0.40 -2.56
N TRP A 85 -23.66 0.63 -3.36
CA TRP A 85 -24.34 0.44 -4.63
C TRP A 85 -23.32 0.26 -5.76
N LEU A 86 -23.52 -0.71 -6.62
CA LEU A 86 -22.88 -0.99 -7.92
C LEU A 86 -21.34 -0.76 -8.04
N ARG A 87 -20.77 0.22 -7.33
CA ARG A 87 -19.38 0.62 -7.45
C ARG A 87 -18.49 0.12 -6.31
N TYR A 88 -19.01 0.09 -5.07
CA TYR A 88 -18.26 -0.40 -3.91
C TYR A 88 -18.52 -1.90 -3.71
N GLN A 89 -17.45 -2.67 -3.70
CA GLN A 89 -17.46 -4.11 -3.53
C GLN A 89 -16.77 -4.45 -2.22
N ALA A 90 -17.53 -4.91 -1.23
CA ALA A 90 -16.98 -5.35 0.04
C ALA A 90 -16.16 -6.63 -0.15
N ILE A 91 -14.92 -6.61 0.33
CA ILE A 91 -14.02 -7.76 0.33
C ILE A 91 -13.57 -8.10 1.74
N GLU A 92 -13.42 -9.39 2.03
CA GLU A 92 -13.12 -9.90 3.34
C GLU A 92 -11.71 -10.53 3.40
N ALA A 93 -11.01 -10.31 4.49
CA ALA A 93 -9.70 -10.92 4.72
C ALA A 93 -9.77 -12.46 4.66
N GLY A 94 -8.79 -13.07 3.98
CA GLY A 94 -8.68 -14.51 3.80
C GLY A 94 -9.52 -15.10 2.67
N LYS A 95 -10.39 -14.33 2.01
CA LYS A 95 -11.15 -14.77 0.84
C LYS A 95 -10.44 -14.38 -0.45
N GLN A 96 -10.43 -15.26 -1.45
CA GLN A 96 -9.90 -14.95 -2.78
C GLN A 96 -10.96 -14.34 -3.67
N TYR A 97 -10.61 -13.24 -4.32
CA TYR A 97 -11.42 -12.54 -5.32
C TYR A 97 -10.72 -12.57 -6.68
N THR A 98 -11.50 -12.67 -7.76
CA THR A 98 -11.00 -12.57 -9.13
C THR A 98 -11.49 -11.25 -9.72
N ILE A 99 -10.57 -10.38 -10.06
CA ILE A 99 -10.83 -9.05 -10.63
C ILE A 99 -10.14 -9.04 -11.99
N GLY A 100 -10.86 -9.37 -13.06
CA GLY A 100 -10.26 -9.62 -14.36
C GLY A 100 -9.21 -10.72 -14.30
N GLU A 101 -7.98 -10.42 -14.74
CA GLU A 101 -6.83 -11.34 -14.70
C GLU A 101 -6.13 -11.39 -13.32
N PHE A 102 -6.50 -10.49 -12.39
CA PHE A 102 -5.91 -10.44 -11.05
C PHE A 102 -6.67 -11.36 -10.09
N LYS A 103 -5.94 -12.16 -9.33
CA LYS A 103 -6.44 -12.89 -8.16
C LYS A 103 -5.96 -12.17 -6.92
N VAL A 104 -6.87 -11.74 -6.05
CA VAL A 104 -6.57 -10.92 -4.88
C VAL A 104 -7.03 -11.65 -3.62
N ILE A 105 -6.14 -11.78 -2.65
CA ILE A 105 -6.45 -12.26 -1.30
C ILE A 105 -6.15 -11.13 -0.33
N PRO A 106 -7.18 -10.43 0.19
CA PRO A 106 -6.99 -9.46 1.26
C PRO A 106 -6.58 -10.16 2.56
N PHE A 107 -5.82 -9.49 3.40
CA PHE A 107 -5.53 -9.96 4.76
C PHE A 107 -5.48 -8.78 5.72
N SER A 108 -5.89 -9.00 6.96
CA SER A 108 -5.89 -7.93 7.97
C SER A 108 -4.47 -7.59 8.42
N VAL A 109 -4.20 -6.31 8.58
CA VAL A 109 -2.95 -5.78 9.14
C VAL A 109 -3.23 -4.95 10.39
N LYS A 110 -2.21 -4.59 11.15
CA LYS A 110 -2.32 -3.87 12.42
C LYS A 110 -2.12 -2.37 12.23
N HIS A 111 -3.23 -1.65 12.28
CA HIS A 111 -3.28 -0.19 12.15
C HIS A 111 -4.26 0.39 13.19
N ASP A 112 -4.41 1.71 13.28
CA ASP A 112 -5.33 2.37 14.20
C ASP A 112 -6.80 2.32 13.74
N VAL A 113 -7.04 1.99 12.46
CA VAL A 113 -8.35 1.65 11.90
C VAL A 113 -8.30 0.28 11.22
N PRO A 114 -9.44 -0.39 10.95
CA PRO A 114 -9.46 -1.60 10.14
C PRO A 114 -8.75 -1.40 8.80
N CYS A 115 -7.72 -2.19 8.54
CA CYS A 115 -6.85 -2.04 7.37
C CYS A 115 -6.52 -3.38 6.73
N LEU A 116 -6.50 -3.41 5.40
CA LEU A 116 -6.17 -4.57 4.58
C LEU A 116 -4.83 -4.42 3.88
N GLY A 117 -4.02 -5.47 3.93
CA GLY A 117 -2.99 -5.73 2.95
C GLY A 117 -3.52 -6.64 1.84
N PHE A 118 -2.81 -6.73 0.72
CA PHE A 118 -3.26 -7.52 -0.43
C PHE A 118 -2.13 -8.44 -0.94
N LEU A 119 -2.44 -9.73 -1.06
CA LEU A 119 -1.66 -10.65 -1.88
C LEU A 119 -2.33 -10.72 -3.26
N ILE A 120 -1.63 -10.25 -4.28
CA ILE A 120 -2.15 -10.09 -5.63
C ILE A 120 -1.36 -11.02 -6.55
N ASN A 121 -2.04 -11.89 -7.31
CA ASN A 121 -1.42 -12.71 -8.33
C ASN A 121 -1.87 -12.26 -9.72
N HIS A 122 -0.92 -12.19 -10.65
CA HIS A 122 -1.19 -11.89 -12.06
C HIS A 122 -0.21 -12.69 -12.96
N PRO A 123 -0.63 -13.17 -14.15
CA PRO A 123 0.22 -13.99 -15.02
C PRO A 123 1.56 -13.33 -15.40
N GLU A 124 1.60 -12.00 -15.56
CA GLU A 124 2.80 -11.27 -15.97
C GLU A 124 3.79 -10.99 -14.83
N SER A 125 3.33 -10.92 -13.58
CA SER A 125 4.16 -10.49 -12.44
C SER A 125 4.38 -11.56 -11.38
N GLY A 126 3.60 -12.65 -11.43
CA GLY A 126 3.51 -13.59 -10.31
C GLY A 126 2.81 -12.98 -9.10
N ASN A 127 3.26 -13.34 -7.91
CA ASN A 127 2.69 -12.90 -6.65
C ASN A 127 3.29 -11.56 -6.20
N ILE A 128 2.42 -10.57 -6.01
CA ILE A 128 2.75 -9.23 -5.49
C ILE A 128 2.20 -9.15 -4.07
N LEU A 129 3.05 -8.83 -3.11
CA LEU A 129 2.63 -8.44 -1.77
C LEU A 129 2.52 -6.91 -1.73
N PHE A 130 1.34 -6.37 -1.39
CA PHE A 130 1.12 -4.96 -1.14
C PHE A 130 0.69 -4.76 0.31
N VAL A 131 1.49 -4.05 1.08
CA VAL A 131 1.20 -3.71 2.48
C VAL A 131 1.62 -2.29 2.74
N THR A 132 0.65 -1.46 3.07
CA THR A 132 0.84 -0.09 3.55
C THR A 132 0.36 -0.03 4.99
N ASP A 133 0.48 1.10 5.64
CA ASP A 133 -0.04 1.47 6.97
C ASP A 133 -0.26 0.30 7.94
N THR A 134 0.84 -0.18 8.49
CA THR A 134 0.76 -1.23 9.50
C THR A 134 1.92 -1.15 10.49
N HIS A 135 1.62 -1.37 11.75
CA HIS A 135 2.67 -1.48 12.79
C HIS A 135 3.54 -2.73 12.57
N TYR A 136 2.94 -3.86 12.16
CA TYR A 136 3.65 -5.09 11.78
C TYR A 136 2.76 -6.01 10.93
N ILE A 137 3.39 -6.95 10.22
CA ILE A 137 2.72 -7.96 9.41
C ILE A 137 2.71 -9.29 10.18
N PRO A 138 1.53 -9.80 10.59
CA PRO A 138 1.45 -11.07 11.32
C PRO A 138 1.66 -12.30 10.44
N ASN A 139 1.47 -12.15 9.13
CA ASN A 139 1.48 -13.24 8.17
C ASN A 139 2.86 -13.43 7.53
N THR A 140 3.12 -14.62 7.06
CA THR A 140 4.23 -14.95 6.14
C THR A 140 3.67 -15.48 4.84
N PHE A 141 4.35 -15.18 3.74
CA PHE A 141 3.89 -15.50 2.39
C PHE A 141 4.92 -16.32 1.66
N LYS A 142 4.48 -17.24 0.79
CA LYS A 142 5.34 -18.09 -0.03
C LYS A 142 5.23 -17.71 -1.50
N GLY A 143 6.33 -17.89 -2.22
CA GLY A 143 6.36 -17.70 -3.68
C GLY A 143 6.14 -16.25 -4.12
N LEU A 144 6.59 -15.29 -3.30
CA LEU A 144 6.55 -13.87 -3.67
C LEU A 144 7.49 -13.57 -4.83
N ASN A 145 7.06 -12.68 -5.72
CA ASN A 145 7.85 -12.19 -6.85
C ASN A 145 8.10 -10.69 -6.77
N GLN A 146 7.14 -9.94 -6.25
CA GLN A 146 7.21 -8.49 -6.08
C GLN A 146 6.72 -8.13 -4.68
N ILE A 147 7.34 -7.16 -4.02
CA ILE A 147 6.94 -6.70 -2.70
C ILE A 147 6.86 -5.17 -2.71
N LEU A 148 5.69 -4.63 -2.34
CA LEU A 148 5.48 -3.23 -1.99
C LEU A 148 5.12 -3.20 -0.51
N ILE A 149 6.01 -2.68 0.32
CA ILE A 149 5.89 -2.77 1.78
C ILE A 149 6.21 -1.44 2.44
N GLU A 150 5.44 -1.07 3.46
CA GLU A 150 5.70 0.12 4.23
C GLU A 150 7.07 0.07 4.94
N ALA A 151 7.77 1.20 4.92
CA ALA A 151 8.87 1.51 5.80
C ALA A 151 8.78 3.01 6.15
N ASN A 152 7.91 3.34 7.10
CA ASN A 152 7.51 4.73 7.32
C ASN A 152 8.62 5.56 7.97
N TYR A 153 9.30 5.01 8.98
CA TYR A 153 10.28 5.76 9.76
C TYR A 153 11.51 4.92 10.12
N GLU A 154 12.57 5.61 10.48
CA GLU A 154 13.76 5.04 11.13
C GLU A 154 13.77 5.49 12.59
N GLU A 155 13.96 4.55 13.51
CA GLU A 155 13.78 4.79 14.95
C GLU A 155 14.68 5.90 15.49
N ARG A 156 15.94 5.96 15.02
CA ARG A 156 16.88 7.02 15.43
C ARG A 156 16.40 8.41 14.96
N ILE A 157 15.97 8.54 13.71
CA ILE A 157 15.50 9.83 13.16
C ILE A 157 14.24 10.28 13.90
N LEU A 158 13.30 9.35 14.16
CA LEU A 158 12.07 9.66 14.88
C LEU A 158 12.37 10.14 16.33
N ASN A 159 13.30 9.48 17.02
CA ASN A 159 13.73 9.86 18.36
C ASN A 159 14.44 11.23 18.37
N GLU A 160 15.35 11.48 17.43
CA GLU A 160 16.01 12.78 17.28
C GLU A 160 14.99 13.89 17.05
N ASN A 161 13.98 13.68 16.19
CA ASN A 161 12.93 14.65 15.94
C ASN A 161 12.06 14.96 17.18
N LEU A 162 11.83 13.96 18.04
CA LEU A 162 11.15 14.18 19.33
C LEU A 162 12.02 15.02 20.28
N ILE A 163 13.31 14.67 20.43
CA ILE A 163 14.25 15.41 21.30
C ILE A 163 14.41 16.87 20.83
N ASP A 164 14.52 17.07 19.53
CA ASP A 164 14.65 18.39 18.91
C ASP A 164 13.34 19.21 18.91
N GLY A 165 12.23 18.65 19.40
CA GLY A 165 10.92 19.31 19.41
C GLY A 165 10.30 19.51 18.01
N LYS A 166 10.78 18.81 16.98
CA LYS A 166 10.23 18.85 15.63
C LYS A 166 8.88 18.12 15.53
N ILE A 167 8.68 17.14 16.41
CA ILE A 167 7.40 16.44 16.62
C ILE A 167 7.09 16.41 18.11
N ASP A 168 5.80 16.43 18.45
CA ASP A 168 5.36 16.26 19.83
C ASP A 168 5.22 14.77 20.21
N ASN A 169 5.01 14.51 21.51
CA ASN A 169 4.89 13.14 22.03
C ASN A 169 3.62 12.44 21.49
N MET A 170 2.52 13.16 21.22
CA MET A 170 1.30 12.58 20.66
C MET A 170 1.56 12.03 19.25
N ARG A 171 2.21 12.82 18.40
CA ARG A 171 2.60 12.41 17.05
C ARG A 171 3.59 11.26 17.08
N TYR A 172 4.60 11.31 17.96
CA TYR A 172 5.54 10.23 18.16
C TYR A 172 4.82 8.91 18.49
N GLN A 173 3.94 8.91 19.51
CA GLN A 173 3.19 7.73 19.94
C GLN A 173 2.27 7.21 18.83
N ARG A 174 1.65 8.09 18.05
CA ARG A 174 0.84 7.70 16.90
C ARG A 174 1.69 6.98 15.86
N VAL A 175 2.83 7.53 15.46
CA VAL A 175 3.70 6.94 14.44
C VAL A 175 4.10 5.52 14.82
N ILE A 176 4.62 5.29 16.04
CA ILE A 176 5.09 3.98 16.46
C ILE A 176 3.98 2.94 16.63
N ARG A 177 2.71 3.35 16.80
CA ARG A 177 1.57 2.44 16.94
C ARG A 177 0.88 2.13 15.62
N SER A 178 0.99 3.01 14.63
CA SER A 178 0.23 2.91 13.39
C SER A 178 1.08 2.52 12.19
N HIS A 179 2.40 2.74 12.25
CA HIS A 179 3.29 2.56 11.10
C HIS A 179 4.48 1.65 11.42
N MET A 180 5.08 1.12 10.38
CA MET A 180 6.20 0.19 10.46
C MET A 180 7.53 0.94 10.39
N SER A 181 8.44 0.67 11.35
CA SER A 181 9.82 1.14 11.25
C SER A 181 10.57 0.38 10.15
N LEU A 182 11.68 0.96 9.70
CA LEU A 182 12.60 0.27 8.78
C LEU A 182 13.09 -1.06 9.37
N GLU A 183 13.39 -1.08 10.67
CA GLU A 183 13.86 -2.26 11.39
C GLU A 183 12.81 -3.37 11.38
N THR A 184 11.55 -3.05 11.70
CA THR A 184 10.41 -3.99 11.67
C THR A 184 10.15 -4.48 10.24
N CYS A 185 10.25 -3.60 9.23
CA CYS A 185 10.13 -3.96 7.83
C CYS A 185 11.18 -5.00 7.41
N VAL A 186 12.46 -4.78 7.77
CA VAL A 186 13.55 -5.72 7.49
C VAL A 186 13.31 -7.07 8.15
N GLU A 187 12.83 -7.09 9.38
CA GLU A 187 12.48 -8.35 10.07
C GLU A 187 11.30 -9.07 9.41
N ALA A 188 10.28 -8.34 8.99
CA ALA A 188 9.15 -8.91 8.25
C ALA A 188 9.63 -9.53 6.92
N LEU A 189 10.51 -8.86 6.20
CA LEU A 189 11.10 -9.39 4.97
C LEU A 189 11.92 -10.67 5.23
N LYS A 190 12.75 -10.70 6.27
CA LYS A 190 13.56 -11.88 6.62
C LYS A 190 12.73 -13.12 7.00
N LYS A 191 11.49 -12.94 7.48
CA LYS A 191 10.57 -14.04 7.78
C LYS A 191 9.95 -14.68 6.55
N ASN A 192 10.07 -14.05 5.39
CA ASN A 192 9.51 -14.52 4.12
C ASN A 192 10.58 -15.22 3.26
N ASP A 193 10.16 -16.14 2.39
CA ASP A 193 11.05 -16.69 1.37
C ASP A 193 11.22 -15.69 0.22
N LEU A 194 12.39 -15.07 0.17
CA LEU A 194 12.73 -14.04 -0.81
C LEU A 194 13.41 -14.60 -2.08
N LYS A 195 13.59 -15.91 -2.22
CA LYS A 195 14.33 -16.51 -3.35
C LYS A 195 13.73 -16.19 -4.72
N GLY A 196 12.39 -16.06 -4.80
CA GLY A 196 11.67 -15.71 -6.02
C GLY A 196 11.43 -14.21 -6.21
N VAL A 197 11.81 -13.39 -5.24
CA VAL A 197 11.53 -11.95 -5.25
C VAL A 197 12.50 -11.23 -6.21
N GLN A 198 11.93 -10.51 -7.15
CA GLN A 198 12.66 -9.73 -8.15
C GLN A 198 12.83 -8.28 -7.73
N ASN A 199 11.79 -7.71 -7.11
CA ASN A 199 11.80 -6.32 -6.65
C ASN A 199 11.16 -6.20 -5.27
N ILE A 200 11.76 -5.34 -4.42
CA ILE A 200 11.17 -4.86 -3.17
C ILE A 200 11.13 -3.34 -3.28
N VAL A 201 9.93 -2.78 -3.15
CA VAL A 201 9.69 -1.34 -3.16
C VAL A 201 9.25 -0.92 -1.77
N LEU A 202 10.05 -0.08 -1.11
CA LEU A 202 9.65 0.53 0.15
C LEU A 202 8.69 1.67 -0.16
N ILE A 203 7.52 1.62 0.48
CA ILE A 203 6.43 2.57 0.26
C ILE A 203 6.07 3.30 1.56
N HIS A 204 5.27 4.35 1.45
CA HIS A 204 4.75 5.14 2.57
C HIS A 204 5.83 5.70 3.51
N LEU A 205 6.94 6.20 2.93
CA LEU A 205 8.02 6.79 3.68
C LEU A 205 7.61 8.16 4.24
N SER A 206 7.85 8.38 5.55
CA SER A 206 7.63 9.69 6.16
C SER A 206 8.67 10.69 5.67
N PRO A 207 8.28 11.84 5.10
CA PRO A 207 9.25 12.86 4.66
C PRO A 207 10.12 13.41 5.78
N GLN A 208 9.66 13.35 7.03
CA GLN A 208 10.35 13.91 8.20
C GLN A 208 11.11 12.86 9.01
N ASN A 209 10.63 11.62 9.03
CA ASN A 209 11.15 10.58 9.92
C ASN A 209 11.86 9.44 9.16
N SER A 210 12.13 9.62 7.87
CA SER A 210 12.85 8.65 7.05
C SER A 210 13.94 9.31 6.22
N ASP A 211 14.91 8.49 5.78
CA ASP A 211 15.93 8.87 4.80
C ASP A 211 15.99 7.78 3.72
N ALA A 212 15.44 8.08 2.55
CA ALA A 212 15.38 7.14 1.43
C ALA A 212 16.78 6.65 0.98
N LYS A 213 17.83 7.50 1.11
CA LYS A 213 19.22 7.10 0.80
C LYS A 213 19.77 6.13 1.85
N LEU A 214 19.44 6.36 3.12
CA LEU A 214 19.81 5.47 4.22
C LEU A 214 19.08 4.13 4.07
N PHE A 215 17.77 4.15 3.75
CA PHE A 215 16.96 2.96 3.56
C PHE A 215 17.50 2.08 2.43
N LYS A 216 17.91 2.69 1.33
CA LYS A 216 18.56 1.98 0.24
C LYS A 216 19.92 1.36 0.63
N ARG A 217 20.67 1.96 1.56
CA ARG A 217 21.98 1.48 2.04
C ARG A 217 21.91 0.45 3.15
N LYS A 218 20.91 0.52 4.04
CA LYS A 218 20.65 -0.47 5.08
C LYS A 218 20.11 -1.73 4.42
N GLU A 219 20.96 -2.42 3.72
CA GLU A 219 20.88 -3.73 3.11
C GLU A 219 19.61 -4.53 3.44
N ILE A 220 18.52 -4.19 2.76
CA ILE A 220 17.55 -5.19 2.37
C ILE A 220 18.28 -5.91 1.23
N GLY A 221 19.16 -6.85 1.55
CA GLY A 221 20.14 -7.41 0.64
C GLY A 221 19.56 -7.68 -0.75
N ARG A 222 20.02 -6.94 -1.78
CA ARG A 222 19.64 -6.98 -3.19
C ARG A 222 18.27 -6.44 -3.57
N ALA A 223 17.63 -5.59 -2.77
CA ALA A 223 16.46 -4.86 -3.20
C ALA A 223 16.85 -3.59 -3.96
N SER A 224 16.40 -3.46 -5.19
CA SER A 224 16.39 -2.17 -5.89
C SER A 224 15.18 -1.36 -5.41
N CYS A 225 15.43 -0.16 -4.88
CA CYS A 225 14.39 0.83 -4.64
C CYS A 225 14.01 1.52 -5.96
#